data_6ef3f910766292946f71773b064aa488
#
_entry.id   6ef3f910766292946f71773b064aa488
#
_cell.length_a   1.000
_cell.length_b   1.000
_cell.length_c   1.000
_cell.angle_alpha   90.00
_cell.angle_beta   90.00
_cell.angle_gamma   90.00
#
_symmetry.space_group_name_H-M   'P 1'
#
loop_
_entity.id
_entity.type
_entity.pdbx_description
1 polymer ?
#
loop_
_entity_poly.entity_id
_entity_poly.type
_entity_poly.pdbx_seq_one_letter_code
_entity_poly.pdbx_strand_id
1 'polypeptide(L)'
;MIPSPFTDSATWDVLDIGGVTFSGAFVFSGTALKRKLDRRHSPGRDGARIRDKGYDLAELSLSLRCYEEEHWTEAQALIALLFPRGGDATRRNAHACNHPALALAGITKVYATEMDTPAVDDQTKAVAISIKLVEYRDAAQVRRNVSRRPAVAPDIGANRTAFTGTEAVPPAAPTPPATPQPT
;
A
#
# COMPACT_ATOMS: atom_id res chain seq x y z
N MET A 1 15.18 16.58 -1.20
CA MET A 1 14.03 17.17 -0.47
C MET A 1 12.93 17.37 -1.49
N ILE A 2 11.69 17.00 -1.19
CA ILE A 2 10.55 17.14 -2.11
C ILE A 2 10.08 18.60 -1.99
N PRO A 3 9.89 19.33 -3.11
CA PRO A 3 9.45 20.74 -3.07
C PRO A 3 8.05 20.86 -2.47
N SER A 4 7.80 21.93 -1.74
CA SER A 4 6.50 22.22 -1.14
C SER A 4 5.55 22.83 -2.18
N PRO A 5 4.27 22.44 -2.25
CA PRO A 5 3.31 23.04 -3.17
C PRO A 5 3.05 24.52 -2.92
N PHE A 6 3.39 25.00 -1.72
CA PHE A 6 3.22 26.41 -1.33
C PHE A 6 4.40 27.31 -1.76
N THR A 7 5.57 26.72 -2.01
CA THR A 7 6.78 27.47 -2.38
C THR A 7 7.18 27.25 -3.83
N ASP A 8 6.76 26.16 -4.42
CA ASP A 8 7.08 25.77 -5.81
C ASP A 8 5.86 25.05 -6.43
N SER A 9 4.81 25.82 -6.72
CA SER A 9 3.59 25.29 -7.33
C SER A 9 3.84 24.77 -8.74
N ALA A 10 4.75 25.38 -9.50
CA ALA A 10 5.02 24.97 -10.87
C ALA A 10 5.46 23.52 -11.02
N THR A 11 6.20 22.98 -10.04
CA THR A 11 6.59 21.55 -10.04
C THR A 11 5.40 20.63 -9.73
N TRP A 12 4.35 21.13 -9.08
CA TRP A 12 3.15 20.36 -8.74
C TRP A 12 2.10 20.40 -9.84
N ASP A 13 2.18 21.39 -10.74
CA ASP A 13 1.22 21.60 -11.82
C ASP A 13 1.60 20.84 -13.11
N VAL A 14 2.74 20.12 -13.10
CA VAL A 14 3.21 19.36 -14.25
C VAL A 14 3.30 17.89 -13.89
N LEU A 15 2.72 17.05 -14.73
CA LEU A 15 2.81 15.60 -14.63
C LEU A 15 3.75 15.07 -15.71
N ASP A 16 4.77 14.29 -15.33
CA ASP A 16 5.63 13.56 -16.27
C ASP A 16 5.48 12.05 -16.02
N ILE A 17 5.06 11.33 -17.05
CA ILE A 17 5.00 9.87 -17.05
C ILE A 17 5.73 9.36 -18.30
N GLY A 18 6.84 8.64 -18.07
CA GLY A 18 7.63 8.03 -19.15
C GLY A 18 8.24 9.03 -20.14
N GLY A 19 8.45 10.28 -19.72
CA GLY A 19 8.99 11.37 -20.54
C GLY A 19 7.92 12.11 -21.35
N VAL A 20 6.63 11.77 -21.16
CA VAL A 20 5.51 12.57 -21.71
C VAL A 20 5.02 13.46 -20.60
N THR A 21 5.05 14.76 -20.83
CA THR A 21 4.55 15.78 -19.93
C THR A 21 3.08 16.10 -20.22
N PHE A 22 2.33 16.37 -19.14
CA PHE A 22 0.96 16.86 -19.21
C PHE A 22 0.86 18.13 -18.37
N SER A 23 0.43 19.22 -19.00
CA SER A 23 0.37 20.56 -18.40
C SER A 23 -1.06 20.97 -18.00
N GLY A 24 -2.07 20.19 -18.39
CA GLY A 24 -3.46 20.42 -18.02
C GLY A 24 -3.76 20.12 -16.56
N ALA A 25 -4.99 20.34 -16.14
CA ALA A 25 -5.39 20.04 -14.77
C ALA A 25 -5.48 18.51 -14.54
N PHE A 26 -4.87 18.02 -13.48
CA PHE A 26 -4.93 16.62 -13.11
C PHE A 26 -5.04 16.42 -11.60
N VAL A 27 -5.56 15.27 -11.20
CA VAL A 27 -5.72 14.89 -9.79
C VAL A 27 -5.38 13.41 -9.63
N PHE A 28 -4.51 13.11 -8.66
CA PHE A 28 -4.32 11.76 -8.18
C PHE A 28 -5.29 11.46 -7.04
N SER A 29 -5.95 10.34 -7.09
CA SER A 29 -6.80 9.80 -6.03
C SER A 29 -6.46 8.33 -5.78
N GLY A 30 -7.02 7.73 -4.70
CA GLY A 30 -6.78 6.35 -4.38
C GLY A 30 -5.83 6.15 -3.19
N THR A 31 -5.29 4.95 -3.07
CA THR A 31 -4.48 4.54 -1.91
C THR A 31 -3.00 4.47 -2.26
N ALA A 32 -2.24 5.51 -1.91
CA ALA A 32 -0.79 5.55 -2.15
C ALA A 32 0.01 4.66 -1.18
N LEU A 33 -0.40 4.58 0.09
CA LEU A 33 0.29 3.80 1.12
C LEU A 33 -0.70 2.98 1.95
N LYS A 34 -0.63 1.66 1.86
CA LYS A 34 -1.45 0.72 2.62
C LYS A 34 -0.57 -0.32 3.31
N ARG A 35 -0.64 -0.40 4.64
CA ARG A 35 0.07 -1.44 5.39
C ARG A 35 -0.67 -2.76 5.34
N LYS A 36 0.06 -3.83 5.07
CA LYS A 36 -0.45 -5.20 5.12
C LYS A 36 -0.25 -5.76 6.52
N LEU A 37 -1.34 -5.79 7.31
CA LEU A 37 -1.31 -6.23 8.69
C LEU A 37 -1.95 -7.62 8.81
N ASP A 38 -1.24 -8.55 9.45
CA ASP A 38 -1.78 -9.85 9.86
C ASP A 38 -2.25 -9.74 11.32
N ARG A 39 -3.55 -9.90 11.53
CA ARG A 39 -4.18 -9.83 12.86
C ARG A 39 -4.52 -11.25 13.32
N ARG A 40 -3.94 -11.67 14.44
CA ARG A 40 -4.21 -12.97 15.06
C ARG A 40 -4.87 -12.78 16.41
N HIS A 41 -6.06 -13.33 16.56
CA HIS A 41 -6.78 -13.38 17.83
C HIS A 41 -6.45 -14.69 18.54
N SER A 42 -6.16 -14.61 19.83
CA SER A 42 -6.01 -15.78 20.70
C SER A 42 -7.36 -16.05 21.37
N PRO A 43 -7.86 -17.30 21.35
CA PRO A 43 -9.10 -17.64 22.05
C PRO A 43 -9.01 -17.30 23.55
N GLY A 44 -10.05 -16.68 24.12
CA GLY A 44 -10.15 -16.35 25.52
C GLY A 44 -9.30 -15.16 25.99
N ARG A 45 -8.76 -14.36 25.10
CA ARG A 45 -8.04 -13.12 25.43
C ARG A 45 -8.57 -11.95 24.63
N ASP A 46 -8.77 -10.83 25.31
CA ASP A 46 -9.10 -9.58 24.65
C ASP A 46 -7.91 -9.03 23.88
N GLY A 47 -8.19 -8.52 22.67
CA GLY A 47 -7.18 -7.95 21.79
C GLY A 47 -6.68 -8.89 20.70
N ALA A 48 -5.80 -8.38 19.86
CA ALA A 48 -5.18 -9.10 18.75
C ALA A 48 -3.69 -8.83 18.67
N ARG A 49 -2.91 -9.86 18.37
CA ARG A 49 -1.50 -9.69 18.00
C ARG A 49 -1.44 -9.20 16.55
N ILE A 50 -0.83 -8.06 16.33
CA ILE A 50 -0.66 -7.47 15.00
C ILE A 50 0.76 -7.75 14.53
N ARG A 51 0.88 -8.34 13.32
CA ARG A 51 2.15 -8.52 12.63
C ARG A 51 2.13 -7.66 11.36
N ASP A 52 3.09 -6.76 11.23
CA ASP A 52 3.31 -5.98 10.03
C ASP A 52 3.99 -6.84 8.95
N LYS A 53 3.37 -6.95 7.77
CA LYS A 53 3.89 -7.66 6.60
C LYS A 53 4.48 -6.71 5.55
N GLY A 54 4.59 -5.42 5.86
CA GLY A 54 5.05 -4.37 4.96
C GLY A 54 3.90 -3.65 4.27
N TYR A 55 4.21 -3.01 3.14
CA TYR A 55 3.23 -2.24 2.37
C TYR A 55 2.69 -3.05 1.20
N ASP A 56 1.42 -2.89 0.92
CA ASP A 56 0.78 -3.35 -0.31
C ASP A 56 1.19 -2.46 -1.49
N LEU A 57 0.91 -2.90 -2.72
CA LEU A 57 1.09 -2.04 -3.88
C LEU A 57 0.08 -0.89 -3.82
N ALA A 58 0.51 0.30 -4.23
CA ALA A 58 -0.36 1.45 -4.35
C ALA A 58 -1.32 1.27 -5.54
N GLU A 59 -2.58 1.57 -5.32
CA GLU A 59 -3.62 1.64 -6.36
C GLU A 59 -4.09 3.09 -6.46
N LEU A 60 -3.87 3.70 -7.61
CA LEU A 60 -4.11 5.11 -7.86
C LEU A 60 -5.07 5.27 -9.03
N SER A 61 -5.83 6.34 -9.00
CA SER A 61 -6.59 6.82 -10.14
C SER A 61 -6.10 8.21 -10.50
N LEU A 62 -5.69 8.38 -11.74
CA LEU A 62 -5.29 9.64 -12.34
C LEU A 62 -6.47 10.19 -13.13
N SER A 63 -6.98 11.35 -12.76
CA SER A 63 -8.01 12.07 -13.50
C SER A 63 -7.39 13.25 -14.20
N LEU A 64 -7.43 13.27 -15.53
CA LEU A 64 -6.95 14.35 -16.38
C LEU A 64 -8.14 15.19 -16.81
N ARG A 65 -7.95 16.51 -16.89
CA ARG A 65 -8.94 17.45 -17.43
C ARG A 65 -8.28 18.33 -18.49
N CYS A 66 -8.77 18.21 -19.73
CA CYS A 66 -8.31 18.96 -20.87
C CYS A 66 -9.28 20.10 -21.14
N TYR A 67 -8.81 21.33 -21.06
CA TYR A 67 -9.58 22.56 -21.34
C TYR A 67 -9.24 23.15 -22.71
N GLU A 68 -8.07 22.80 -23.25
CA GLU A 68 -7.51 23.33 -24.48
C GLU A 68 -7.05 22.19 -25.40
N GLU A 69 -6.87 22.47 -26.68
CA GLU A 69 -6.43 21.50 -27.69
C GLU A 69 -5.03 20.97 -27.40
N GLU A 70 -4.17 21.80 -26.81
CA GLU A 70 -2.82 21.42 -26.41
C GLU A 70 -2.87 20.33 -25.33
N HIS A 71 -3.68 20.52 -24.28
CA HIS A 71 -3.89 19.51 -23.21
C HIS A 71 -4.46 18.21 -23.77
N TRP A 72 -5.33 18.31 -24.79
CA TRP A 72 -5.88 17.13 -25.44
C TRP A 72 -4.81 16.34 -26.21
N THR A 73 -3.93 17.05 -26.92
CA THR A 73 -2.82 16.44 -27.66
C THR A 73 -1.83 15.74 -26.71
N GLU A 74 -1.49 16.39 -25.59
CA GLU A 74 -0.64 15.81 -24.54
C GLU A 74 -1.30 14.56 -23.91
N ALA A 75 -2.61 14.63 -23.62
CA ALA A 75 -3.36 13.50 -23.10
C ALA A 75 -3.38 12.31 -24.07
N GLN A 76 -3.55 12.57 -25.38
CA GLN A 76 -3.48 11.52 -26.40
C GLN A 76 -2.09 10.86 -26.45
N ALA A 77 -1.01 11.65 -26.37
CA ALA A 77 0.35 11.14 -26.33
C ALA A 77 0.58 10.26 -25.09
N LEU A 78 0.07 10.69 -23.92
CA LEU A 78 0.12 9.95 -22.69
C LEU A 78 -0.65 8.63 -22.78
N ILE A 79 -1.86 8.64 -23.34
CA ILE A 79 -2.67 7.43 -23.55
C ILE A 79 -1.97 6.46 -24.51
N ALA A 80 -1.40 6.96 -25.60
CA ALA A 80 -0.66 6.13 -26.55
C ALA A 80 0.57 5.46 -25.91
N LEU A 81 1.24 6.15 -24.97
CA LEU A 81 2.34 5.60 -24.18
C LEU A 81 1.87 4.52 -23.19
N LEU A 82 0.80 4.81 -22.44
CA LEU A 82 0.31 3.93 -21.37
C LEU A 82 -0.44 2.69 -21.90
N PHE A 83 -1.15 2.84 -23.04
CA PHE A 83 -1.95 1.78 -23.67
C PHE A 83 -1.55 1.56 -25.13
N PRO A 84 -0.32 1.06 -25.38
CA PRO A 84 0.13 0.81 -26.75
C PRO A 84 -0.78 -0.22 -27.45
N ARG A 85 -1.39 0.17 -28.56
CA ARG A 85 -2.19 -0.72 -29.41
C ARG A 85 -1.28 -1.39 -30.43
N GLY A 86 -1.22 -2.69 -30.43
CA GLY A 86 -0.48 -3.48 -31.42
C GLY A 86 0.76 -4.18 -30.90
N GLY A 87 0.83 -5.41 -31.20
CA GLY A 87 1.91 -6.34 -31.55
C GLY A 87 2.91 -6.74 -30.49
N ASP A 88 3.44 -5.90 -29.70
CA ASP A 88 4.53 -6.29 -28.81
C ASP A 88 4.11 -6.21 -27.32
N ALA A 89 3.85 -7.38 -26.73
CA ALA A 89 3.62 -7.50 -25.29
C ALA A 89 4.82 -6.97 -24.47
N THR A 90 6.00 -6.87 -25.08
CA THR A 90 7.23 -6.30 -24.48
C THR A 90 7.15 -4.78 -24.28
N ARG A 91 6.24 -4.09 -24.97
CA ARG A 91 6.02 -2.63 -24.80
C ARG A 91 5.07 -2.27 -23.66
N ARG A 92 4.45 -3.27 -23.01
CA ARG A 92 3.62 -3.05 -21.82
C ARG A 92 4.51 -2.94 -20.59
N ASN A 93 5.31 -1.90 -20.55
CA ASN A 93 6.24 -1.69 -19.44
C ASN A 93 5.67 -0.72 -18.41
N ALA A 94 6.16 -0.84 -17.19
CA ALA A 94 5.96 0.19 -16.19
C ALA A 94 6.73 1.46 -16.59
N HIS A 95 6.07 2.60 -16.47
CA HIS A 95 6.64 3.90 -16.82
C HIS A 95 7.11 4.63 -15.58
N ALA A 96 8.26 5.31 -15.68
CA ALA A 96 8.70 6.23 -14.64
C ALA A 96 7.66 7.35 -14.47
N CYS A 97 7.37 7.71 -13.24
CA CYS A 97 6.45 8.80 -12.94
C CYS A 97 7.15 9.81 -12.04
N ASN A 98 7.30 11.04 -12.54
CA ASN A 98 7.97 12.14 -11.85
C ASN A 98 6.92 13.16 -11.41
N HIS A 99 6.38 12.97 -10.22
CA HIS A 99 5.48 13.94 -9.60
C HIS A 99 5.70 13.97 -8.09
N PRO A 100 5.77 15.16 -7.44
CA PRO A 100 6.08 15.28 -6.02
C PRO A 100 5.12 14.51 -5.12
N ALA A 101 3.82 14.48 -5.42
CA ALA A 101 2.84 13.74 -4.63
C ALA A 101 3.13 12.23 -4.59
N LEU A 102 3.58 11.63 -5.70
CA LEU A 102 3.95 10.22 -5.77
C LEU A 102 5.32 9.95 -5.13
N ALA A 103 6.24 10.89 -5.27
CA ALA A 103 7.55 10.84 -4.62
C ALA A 103 7.44 10.82 -3.09
N LEU A 104 6.44 11.52 -2.49
CA LEU A 104 6.13 11.45 -1.05
C LEU A 104 5.77 10.03 -0.60
N ALA A 105 5.09 9.27 -1.45
CA ALA A 105 4.75 7.87 -1.19
C ALA A 105 5.88 6.89 -1.58
N GLY A 106 6.96 7.38 -2.18
CA GLY A 106 8.07 6.56 -2.68
C GLY A 106 7.75 5.81 -3.97
N ILE A 107 6.70 6.24 -4.68
CA ILE A 107 6.28 5.65 -5.96
C ILE A 107 7.08 6.31 -7.07
N THR A 108 7.87 5.51 -7.78
CA THR A 108 8.74 5.98 -8.88
C THR A 108 8.32 5.44 -10.24
N LYS A 109 7.59 4.33 -10.26
CA LYS A 109 7.09 3.69 -11.49
C LYS A 109 5.67 3.27 -11.33
N VAL A 110 4.88 3.44 -12.38
CA VAL A 110 3.47 3.07 -12.44
C VAL A 110 3.19 2.21 -13.67
N TYR A 111 2.17 1.38 -13.54
CA TYR A 111 1.63 0.57 -14.62
C TYR A 111 0.16 0.93 -14.79
N ALA A 112 -0.25 1.30 -16.01
CA ALA A 112 -1.66 1.61 -16.31
C ALA A 112 -2.44 0.32 -16.53
N THR A 113 -3.55 0.15 -15.83
CA THR A 113 -4.38 -1.06 -15.88
C THR A 113 -5.67 -0.86 -16.66
N GLU A 114 -6.27 0.30 -16.52
CA GLU A 114 -7.60 0.59 -17.07
C GLU A 114 -7.72 2.07 -17.38
N MET A 115 -8.49 2.39 -18.39
CA MET A 115 -8.86 3.75 -18.76
C MET A 115 -10.36 3.81 -19.00
N ASP A 116 -11.04 4.74 -18.36
CA ASP A 116 -12.45 5.00 -18.59
C ASP A 116 -12.65 5.76 -19.91
N THR A 117 -13.84 5.65 -20.49
CA THR A 117 -14.20 6.41 -21.68
C THR A 117 -14.16 7.90 -21.36
N PRO A 118 -13.48 8.73 -22.20
CA PRO A 118 -13.46 10.17 -22.01
C PRO A 118 -14.88 10.75 -21.96
N ALA A 119 -15.12 11.60 -20.97
CA ALA A 119 -16.40 12.27 -20.78
C ALA A 119 -16.22 13.77 -20.95
N VAL A 120 -17.18 14.41 -21.63
CA VAL A 120 -17.23 15.88 -21.78
C VAL A 120 -18.12 16.44 -20.69
N ASP A 121 -17.61 17.38 -19.93
CA ASP A 121 -18.38 18.16 -18.97
C ASP A 121 -19.17 19.26 -19.73
N ASP A 122 -20.48 19.20 -19.67
CA ASP A 122 -21.36 20.14 -20.41
C ASP A 122 -21.25 21.59 -19.92
N GLN A 123 -20.85 21.78 -18.66
CA GLN A 123 -20.72 23.12 -18.07
C GLN A 123 -19.39 23.77 -18.42
N THR A 124 -18.29 23.05 -18.23
CA THR A 124 -16.94 23.58 -18.44
C THR A 124 -16.39 23.33 -19.82
N LYS A 125 -17.05 22.45 -20.61
CA LYS A 125 -16.58 21.94 -21.91
C LYS A 125 -15.21 21.22 -21.80
N ALA A 126 -14.77 20.92 -20.58
CA ALA A 126 -13.56 20.16 -20.35
C ALA A 126 -13.77 18.69 -20.68
N VAL A 127 -12.77 18.05 -21.28
CA VAL A 127 -12.75 16.60 -21.46
C VAL A 127 -12.07 15.98 -20.24
N ALA A 128 -12.79 15.12 -19.51
CA ALA A 128 -12.28 14.37 -18.38
C ALA A 128 -11.89 12.95 -18.79
N ILE A 129 -10.71 12.49 -18.38
CA ILE A 129 -10.19 11.15 -18.65
C ILE A 129 -9.72 10.57 -17.31
N SER A 130 -10.18 9.37 -16.97
CA SER A 130 -9.73 8.66 -15.77
C SER A 130 -8.90 7.45 -16.16
N ILE A 131 -7.73 7.29 -15.53
CA ILE A 131 -6.78 6.21 -15.75
C ILE A 131 -6.46 5.55 -14.41
N LYS A 132 -6.64 4.24 -14.32
CA LYS A 132 -6.22 3.47 -13.14
C LYS A 132 -4.77 3.06 -13.28
N LEU A 133 -4.00 3.35 -12.25
CA LEU A 133 -2.57 3.09 -12.16
C LEU A 133 -2.27 2.20 -10.96
N VAL A 134 -1.33 1.31 -11.12
CA VAL A 134 -0.80 0.48 -10.02
C VAL A 134 0.69 0.73 -9.91
N GLU A 135 1.17 0.84 -8.67
CA GLU A 135 2.60 0.96 -8.39
C GLU A 135 3.35 -0.25 -8.94
N TYR A 136 4.46 -0.01 -9.61
CA TYR A 136 5.39 -1.04 -10.03
C TYR A 136 6.67 -0.96 -9.19
N ARG A 137 7.03 -2.08 -8.56
CA ARG A 137 8.29 -2.23 -7.81
C ARG A 137 9.21 -3.20 -8.53
N ASP A 138 10.41 -2.75 -8.85
CA ASP A 138 11.43 -3.62 -9.40
C ASP A 138 11.82 -4.72 -8.40
N ALA A 139 12.15 -5.91 -8.89
CA ALA A 139 12.59 -7.03 -8.06
C ALA A 139 13.76 -6.67 -7.13
N ALA A 140 14.62 -5.74 -7.55
CA ALA A 140 15.72 -5.21 -6.74
C ALA A 140 15.21 -4.36 -5.55
N GLN A 141 14.14 -3.59 -5.73
CA GLN A 141 13.50 -2.83 -4.63
C GLN A 141 12.84 -3.76 -3.63
N VAL A 142 12.16 -4.81 -4.12
CA VAL A 142 11.54 -5.83 -3.27
C VAL A 142 12.60 -6.53 -2.42
N ARG A 143 13.73 -6.90 -3.00
CA ARG A 143 14.85 -7.55 -2.28
C ARG A 143 15.47 -6.62 -1.23
N ARG A 144 15.67 -5.33 -1.54
CA ARG A 144 16.20 -4.34 -0.58
C ARG A 144 15.31 -4.18 0.64
N ASN A 145 14.01 -4.23 0.46
CA ASN A 145 13.04 -4.14 1.56
C ASN A 145 13.03 -5.40 2.43
N VAL A 146 13.34 -6.57 1.87
CA VAL A 146 13.49 -7.81 2.63
C VAL A 146 14.79 -7.81 3.44
N SER A 147 15.89 -7.37 2.86
CA SER A 147 17.20 -7.31 3.54
C SER A 147 17.30 -6.20 4.60
N ARG A 148 16.48 -5.17 4.52
CA ARG A 148 16.34 -4.13 5.57
C ARG A 148 15.42 -4.53 6.72
N ARG A 149 14.74 -5.68 6.64
CA ARG A 149 14.07 -6.21 7.83
C ARG A 149 15.17 -6.53 8.85
N PRO A 150 15.15 -5.90 10.04
CA PRO A 150 16.03 -6.31 11.10
C PRO A 150 15.81 -7.82 11.27
N ALA A 151 16.91 -8.58 11.34
CA ALA A 151 16.83 -9.99 11.69
C ALA A 151 15.88 -10.07 12.89
N VAL A 152 14.84 -10.89 12.76
CA VAL A 152 13.90 -11.11 13.86
C VAL A 152 14.75 -11.39 15.07
N ALA A 153 14.71 -10.48 16.07
CA ALA A 153 15.40 -10.72 17.31
C ALA A 153 15.04 -12.14 17.75
N PRO A 154 16.03 -12.96 18.14
CA PRO A 154 15.77 -14.33 18.52
C PRO A 154 14.63 -14.31 19.52
N ASP A 155 13.66 -15.15 19.28
CA ASP A 155 12.44 -15.26 20.05
C ASP A 155 12.82 -15.26 21.55
N ILE A 156 12.48 -14.17 22.25
CA ILE A 156 12.70 -14.06 23.71
C ILE A 156 11.75 -15.06 24.44
N GLY A 157 11.31 -16.09 23.74
CA GLY A 157 10.60 -17.25 24.26
C GLY A 157 11.52 -18.29 24.94
N ALA A 158 12.85 -18.18 24.78
CA ALA A 158 13.79 -19.11 25.39
C ALA A 158 14.08 -18.78 26.88
N ASN A 159 13.57 -17.69 27.43
CA ASN A 159 13.64 -17.45 28.86
C ASN A 159 12.38 -17.95 29.57
N ARG A 160 11.96 -19.17 29.26
CA ARG A 160 11.27 -20.01 30.22
C ARG A 160 12.34 -20.45 31.22
N THR A 161 12.71 -19.56 32.14
CA THR A 161 13.14 -20.01 33.46
C THR A 161 12.08 -21.00 33.90
N ALA A 162 12.49 -22.27 33.97
CA ALA A 162 11.68 -23.28 34.59
C ALA A 162 11.24 -22.71 35.94
N PHE A 163 9.97 -22.33 36.02
CA PHE A 163 9.33 -22.10 37.29
C PHE A 163 9.26 -23.50 37.90
N THR A 164 10.31 -23.87 38.59
CA THR A 164 10.30 -24.99 39.57
C THR A 164 9.44 -24.50 40.73
N GLY A 165 8.13 -24.40 40.45
CA GLY A 165 7.15 -24.36 41.50
C GLY A 165 7.23 -25.69 42.18
N THR A 166 7.82 -25.67 43.38
CA THR A 166 7.63 -26.73 44.36
C THR A 166 6.10 -26.87 44.48
N GLU A 167 5.60 -27.94 43.94
CA GLU A 167 4.18 -28.32 44.03
C GLU A 167 3.92 -28.52 45.54
N ALA A 168 3.24 -27.52 46.14
CA ALA A 168 2.80 -27.63 47.51
C ALA A 168 1.80 -28.78 47.56
N VAL A 169 2.19 -29.86 48.18
CA VAL A 169 1.33 -30.99 48.49
C VAL A 169 0.10 -30.45 49.22
N PRO A 170 -1.10 -30.64 48.66
CA PRO A 170 -2.32 -30.18 49.31
C PRO A 170 -2.48 -30.89 50.68
N PRO A 171 -2.86 -30.19 51.74
CA PRO A 171 -3.07 -30.78 53.06
C PRO A 171 -4.08 -31.92 52.96
N ALA A 172 -3.76 -33.05 53.59
CA ALA A 172 -4.63 -34.23 53.65
C ALA A 172 -6.03 -33.86 54.18
N ALA A 173 -7.05 -34.33 53.45
CA ALA A 173 -8.45 -34.12 53.83
C ALA A 173 -8.71 -34.72 55.23
N PRO A 174 -9.49 -34.05 56.10
CA PRO A 174 -9.81 -34.57 57.43
C PRO A 174 -10.62 -35.87 57.34
N THR A 175 -10.21 -36.88 58.09
CA THR A 175 -10.83 -38.17 58.19
C THR A 175 -12.25 -38.02 58.73
N PRO A 176 -13.27 -38.58 58.09
CA PRO A 176 -14.64 -38.49 58.58
C PRO A 176 -14.81 -39.26 59.93
N PRO A 177 -15.66 -38.77 60.84
CA PRO A 177 -15.88 -39.43 62.11
C PRO A 177 -16.56 -40.81 61.93
N ALA A 178 -16.08 -41.75 62.70
CA ALA A 178 -16.62 -43.12 62.72
C ALA A 178 -18.11 -43.14 63.06
N THR A 179 -18.93 -43.78 62.24
CA THR A 179 -20.34 -44.04 62.46
C THR A 179 -20.52 -45.00 63.64
N PRO A 180 -21.33 -44.72 64.70
CA PRO A 180 -21.62 -45.67 65.75
C PRO A 180 -22.47 -46.82 65.23
N GLN A 181 -22.04 -48.04 65.57
CA GLN A 181 -22.85 -49.24 65.29
C GLN A 181 -24.01 -49.34 66.26
N PRO A 182 -25.21 -49.73 65.81
CA PRO A 182 -26.33 -50.00 66.72
C PRO A 182 -26.14 -51.35 67.42
N THR A 183 -26.38 -51.37 68.73
CA THR A 183 -26.57 -52.56 69.54
C THR A 183 -27.98 -53.12 69.36
#